data_dbbe591896bdbe6a7e47f4efe5b64829
#
_entry.id   dbbe591896bdbe6a7e47f4efe5b64829
#
_cell.length_a   1.000
_cell.length_b   1.000
_cell.length_c   1.000
_cell.angle_alpha   90.00
_cell.angle_beta   90.00
_cell.angle_gamma   90.00
#
_symmetry.space_group_name_H-M   'P 1'
#
loop_
_entity.id
_entity.type
_entity.pdbx_description
1 polymer ?
#
loop_
_entity_poly.entity_id
_entity_poly.type
_entity_poly.pdbx_seq_one_letter_code
_entity_poly.pdbx_strand_id
1 'polypeptide(L)'
;PGGRVLVTGQNGAGKSTLLRVLAGDLEPTSGLVTVGADVRVRLVAQETPAWDEERTAAAVFEEHVRRVGADEAGVDDLGRPLPAPTLPSLGLLTAEAADTPVGRLSQGQQARLHLAMVLIERPHVLLLDEPTNHLSPALVDEMTEALQVTEQAVVVVTHDRQMLADLADWPRVELRTDAAAV
;
A
#
# COMPACT_ATOMS: atom_id res chain seq x y z
N PRO A 1 -13.17 -10.92 8.88
CA PRO A 1 -11.77 -10.75 8.47
C PRO A 1 -11.72 -10.58 6.98
N GLY A 2 -10.96 -9.60 6.50
CA GLY A 2 -10.84 -9.28 5.07
C GLY A 2 -10.27 -10.46 4.26
N GLY A 3 -10.67 -10.57 2.99
CA GLY A 3 -10.11 -11.54 2.07
C GLY A 3 -8.61 -11.32 1.88
N ARG A 4 -7.85 -12.39 1.68
CA ARG A 4 -6.40 -12.34 1.44
C ARG A 4 -6.07 -13.12 0.19
N VAL A 5 -5.25 -12.54 -0.68
CA VAL A 5 -4.85 -13.19 -1.94
C VAL A 5 -3.40 -12.85 -2.26
N LEU A 6 -2.64 -13.87 -2.62
CA LEU A 6 -1.32 -13.75 -3.22
C LEU A 6 -1.44 -13.90 -4.75
N VAL A 7 -0.91 -12.91 -5.48
CA VAL A 7 -0.81 -13.00 -6.94
C VAL A 7 0.64 -13.29 -7.30
N THR A 8 0.85 -14.38 -8.00
CA THR A 8 2.16 -14.85 -8.44
C THR A 8 2.20 -14.99 -9.96
N GLY A 9 3.38 -15.13 -10.53
CA GLY A 9 3.58 -15.28 -11.98
C GLY A 9 4.92 -14.76 -12.43
N GLN A 10 5.32 -15.11 -13.64
CA GLN A 10 6.59 -14.66 -14.22
C GLN A 10 6.63 -13.12 -14.40
N ASN A 11 7.83 -12.58 -14.55
CA ASN A 11 7.98 -11.18 -14.93
C ASN A 11 7.31 -10.93 -16.28
N GLY A 12 6.54 -9.84 -16.38
CA GLY A 12 5.75 -9.55 -17.58
C GLY A 12 4.41 -10.30 -17.69
N ALA A 13 4.02 -11.15 -16.74
CA ALA A 13 2.73 -11.86 -16.75
C ALA A 13 1.50 -10.96 -16.50
N GLY A 14 1.70 -9.64 -16.32
CA GLY A 14 0.61 -8.69 -16.15
C GLY A 14 0.15 -8.48 -14.69
N LYS A 15 0.95 -8.86 -13.69
CA LYS A 15 0.60 -8.72 -12.27
C LYS A 15 0.26 -7.28 -11.89
N SER A 16 1.16 -6.34 -12.19
CA SER A 16 0.95 -4.90 -11.94
C SER A 16 -0.24 -4.34 -12.73
N THR A 17 -0.42 -4.81 -13.98
CA THR A 17 -1.57 -4.45 -14.81
C THR A 17 -2.88 -4.90 -14.15
N LEU A 18 -2.93 -6.14 -13.63
CA LEU A 18 -4.09 -6.64 -12.89
C LEU A 18 -4.39 -5.77 -11.68
N LEU A 19 -3.39 -5.42 -10.87
CA LEU A 19 -3.61 -4.54 -9.70
C LEU A 19 -4.14 -3.17 -10.11
N ARG A 20 -3.62 -2.56 -11.18
CA ARG A 20 -4.10 -1.28 -11.71
C ARG A 20 -5.55 -1.37 -12.21
N VAL A 21 -5.92 -2.48 -12.83
CA VAL A 21 -7.31 -2.73 -13.25
C VAL A 21 -8.22 -2.87 -12.02
N LEU A 22 -7.80 -3.60 -11.00
CA LEU A 22 -8.55 -3.76 -9.75
C LEU A 22 -8.66 -2.45 -8.96
N ALA A 23 -7.65 -1.58 -9.04
CA ALA A 23 -7.66 -0.24 -8.43
C ALA A 23 -8.58 0.76 -9.17
N GLY A 24 -8.93 0.46 -10.42
CA GLY A 24 -9.68 1.37 -11.30
C GLY A 24 -8.79 2.38 -12.05
N ASP A 25 -7.44 2.21 -11.97
CA ASP A 25 -6.47 3.07 -12.67
C ASP A 25 -6.33 2.71 -14.15
N LEU A 26 -6.83 1.55 -14.54
CA LEU A 26 -6.79 1.04 -15.90
C LEU A 26 -8.08 0.31 -16.23
N GLU A 27 -8.69 0.63 -17.39
CA GLU A 27 -9.85 -0.10 -17.88
C GLU A 27 -9.44 -1.48 -18.45
N PRO A 28 -10.18 -2.56 -18.11
CA PRO A 28 -9.90 -3.86 -18.67
C PRO A 28 -10.25 -3.91 -20.16
N THR A 29 -9.42 -4.54 -20.99
CA THR A 29 -9.68 -4.74 -22.41
C THR A 29 -10.93 -5.61 -22.66
N SER A 30 -11.25 -6.50 -21.73
CA SER A 30 -12.44 -7.35 -21.73
C SER A 30 -12.82 -7.72 -20.31
N GLY A 31 -14.08 -8.09 -20.09
CA GLY A 31 -14.57 -8.39 -18.76
C GLY A 31 -15.07 -7.15 -18.01
N LEU A 32 -15.27 -7.29 -16.71
CA LEU A 32 -15.82 -6.24 -15.84
C LEU A 32 -15.21 -6.37 -14.45
N VAL A 33 -14.85 -5.23 -13.85
CA VAL A 33 -14.56 -5.11 -12.42
C VAL A 33 -15.72 -4.38 -11.77
N THR A 34 -16.30 -5.00 -10.75
CA THR A 34 -17.39 -4.38 -9.98
C THR A 34 -16.92 -4.14 -8.55
N VAL A 35 -16.98 -2.90 -8.13
CA VAL A 35 -16.64 -2.46 -6.77
C VAL A 35 -17.90 -1.90 -6.13
N GLY A 36 -18.20 -2.27 -4.89
CA GLY A 36 -19.32 -1.72 -4.14
C GLY A 36 -19.18 -0.19 -3.97
N ALA A 37 -20.28 0.54 -3.95
CA ALA A 37 -20.28 2.02 -3.92
C ALA A 37 -19.47 2.60 -2.75
N ASP A 38 -19.50 1.94 -1.59
CA ASP A 38 -18.81 2.41 -0.37
C ASP A 38 -17.45 1.73 -0.16
N VAL A 39 -16.96 0.94 -1.13
CA VAL A 39 -15.69 0.23 -1.03
C VAL A 39 -14.56 1.09 -1.57
N ARG A 40 -13.61 1.42 -0.71
CA ARG A 40 -12.37 2.11 -1.09
C ARG A 40 -11.29 1.09 -1.38
N VAL A 41 -10.84 1.06 -2.63
CA VAL A 41 -9.68 0.26 -3.08
C VAL A 41 -8.49 1.21 -3.20
N ARG A 42 -7.33 0.79 -2.71
CA ARG A 42 -6.08 1.57 -2.83
C ARG A 42 -4.94 0.67 -3.26
N LEU A 43 -4.15 1.20 -4.17
CA LEU A 43 -2.94 0.55 -4.68
C LEU A 43 -1.69 1.25 -4.14
N VAL A 44 -0.82 0.47 -3.51
CA VAL A 44 0.58 0.84 -3.28
C VAL A 44 1.37 0.23 -4.42
N ALA A 45 1.65 1.06 -5.41
CA ALA A 45 2.42 0.66 -6.58
C ALA A 45 3.91 0.56 -6.25
N GLN A 46 4.65 -0.17 -7.07
CA GLN A 46 6.10 -0.28 -6.96
C GLN A 46 6.79 1.09 -7.14
N GLU A 47 6.25 1.94 -8.00
CA GLU A 47 6.73 3.29 -8.19
C GLU A 47 6.02 4.24 -7.22
N THR A 48 6.81 5.05 -6.52
CA THR A 48 6.27 6.09 -5.64
C THR A 48 5.68 7.23 -6.47
N PRO A 49 4.61 7.89 -5.97
CA PRO A 49 4.08 9.08 -6.61
C PRO A 49 5.14 10.19 -6.76
N ALA A 50 4.99 11.02 -7.78
CA ALA A 50 5.79 12.22 -7.89
C ALA A 50 5.35 13.23 -6.81
N TRP A 51 6.26 13.54 -5.90
CA TRP A 51 6.09 14.58 -4.90
C TRP A 51 6.97 15.79 -5.22
N ASP A 52 6.68 16.92 -4.57
CA ASP A 52 7.59 18.05 -4.54
C ASP A 52 8.81 17.67 -3.68
N GLU A 53 9.94 17.46 -4.34
CA GLU A 53 11.17 16.94 -3.73
C GLU A 53 11.80 17.89 -2.69
N GLU A 54 11.46 19.19 -2.73
CA GLU A 54 11.99 20.19 -1.79
C GLU A 54 11.21 20.23 -0.47
N ARG A 55 10.00 19.69 -0.45
CA ARG A 55 9.16 19.65 0.75
C ARG A 55 9.54 18.50 1.66
N THR A 56 9.43 18.71 2.97
CA THR A 56 9.65 17.65 3.96
C THR A 56 8.57 16.56 3.85
N ALA A 57 8.92 15.33 4.20
CA ALA A 57 7.97 14.23 4.22
C ALA A 57 6.77 14.53 5.14
N ALA A 58 7.00 15.17 6.28
CA ALA A 58 5.92 15.59 7.18
C ALA A 58 4.97 16.57 6.49
N ALA A 59 5.49 17.61 5.80
CA ALA A 59 4.65 18.59 5.12
C ALA A 59 3.81 17.99 3.99
N VAL A 60 4.38 17.05 3.23
CA VAL A 60 3.66 16.31 2.17
C VAL A 60 2.59 15.40 2.77
N PHE A 61 2.90 14.72 3.85
CA PHE A 61 1.96 13.85 4.57
C PHE A 61 0.80 14.65 5.19
N GLU A 62 1.07 15.76 5.89
CA GLU A 62 0.06 16.62 6.50
C GLU A 62 -0.92 17.21 5.47
N GLU A 63 -0.41 17.59 4.30
CA GLU A 63 -1.28 18.03 3.20
C GLU A 63 -2.20 16.91 2.73
N HIS A 64 -1.66 15.69 2.63
CA HIS A 64 -2.47 14.52 2.26
C HIS A 64 -3.53 14.22 3.33
N VAL A 65 -3.16 14.27 4.62
CA VAL A 65 -4.11 14.11 5.76
C VAL A 65 -5.28 15.07 5.63
N ARG A 66 -5.00 16.36 5.40
CA ARG A 66 -6.06 17.37 5.21
C ARG A 66 -6.91 17.11 3.97
N ARG A 67 -6.27 16.72 2.85
CA ARG A 67 -6.97 16.46 1.59
C ARG A 67 -7.97 15.31 1.68
N VAL A 68 -7.64 14.28 2.44
CA VAL A 68 -8.52 13.10 2.59
C VAL A 68 -9.47 13.21 3.79
N GLY A 69 -9.45 14.32 4.52
CA GLY A 69 -10.27 14.53 5.72
C GLY A 69 -9.88 13.62 6.89
N ALA A 70 -8.66 13.09 6.88
CA ALA A 70 -8.18 12.21 7.94
C ALA A 70 -7.74 12.97 9.21
N ASP A 71 -7.72 14.29 9.18
CA ASP A 71 -7.55 15.18 10.31
C ASP A 71 -8.82 15.31 11.17
N GLU A 72 -9.99 15.01 10.60
CA GLU A 72 -11.22 14.79 11.35
C GLU A 72 -11.17 13.42 12.04
N ALA A 73 -10.09 13.22 12.80
CA ALA A 73 -9.92 12.03 13.59
C ALA A 73 -11.09 11.93 14.57
N GLY A 74 -11.72 10.75 14.65
CA GLY A 74 -12.83 10.48 15.53
C GLY A 74 -12.58 10.93 16.98
N VAL A 75 -13.50 10.65 17.85
CA VAL A 75 -13.35 10.91 19.29
C VAL A 75 -12.91 9.63 20.01
N ASP A 76 -12.18 9.78 21.11
CA ASP A 76 -11.87 8.68 22.02
C ASP A 76 -13.12 8.21 22.79
N ASP A 77 -12.99 7.18 23.60
CA ASP A 77 -14.08 6.62 24.43
C ASP A 77 -14.70 7.65 25.40
N LEU A 78 -14.06 8.78 25.60
CA LEU A 78 -14.51 9.89 26.45
C LEU A 78 -15.07 11.07 25.63
N GLY A 79 -15.21 10.91 24.30
CA GLY A 79 -15.72 11.95 23.39
C GLY A 79 -14.73 13.08 23.08
N ARG A 80 -13.44 12.90 23.37
CA ARG A 80 -12.40 13.91 23.07
C ARG A 80 -11.85 13.70 21.66
N PRO A 81 -11.61 14.78 20.88
CA PRO A 81 -11.00 14.64 19.56
C PRO A 81 -9.66 13.91 19.65
N LEU A 82 -9.48 12.91 18.82
CA LEU A 82 -8.18 12.28 18.64
C LEU A 82 -7.26 13.23 17.87
N PRO A 83 -5.95 13.26 18.15
CA PRO A 83 -5.02 14.07 17.38
C PRO A 83 -4.94 13.57 15.95
N ALA A 84 -4.75 14.49 15.00
CA ALA A 84 -4.48 14.12 13.61
C ALA A 84 -3.25 13.20 13.53
N PRO A 85 -3.28 12.18 12.65
CA PRO A 85 -2.15 11.27 12.50
C PRO A 85 -0.91 12.02 12.00
N THR A 86 0.26 11.67 12.55
CA THR A 86 1.56 12.17 12.10
C THR A 86 2.40 11.00 11.60
N LEU A 87 3.37 11.24 10.72
CA LEU A 87 4.24 10.18 10.23
C LEU A 87 4.92 9.39 11.34
N PRO A 88 5.52 10.04 12.37
CA PRO A 88 6.11 9.30 13.47
C PRO A 88 5.10 8.47 14.28
N SER A 89 3.84 8.94 14.40
CA SER A 89 2.81 8.21 15.15
C SER A 89 2.38 6.90 14.48
N LEU A 90 2.61 6.79 13.15
CA LEU A 90 2.34 5.56 12.40
C LEU A 90 3.49 4.54 12.50
N GLY A 91 4.65 4.93 13.07
CA GLY A 91 5.81 4.05 13.21
C GLY A 91 6.55 3.73 11.90
N LEU A 92 6.12 4.31 10.77
CA LEU A 92 6.69 4.00 9.45
C LEU A 92 7.93 4.83 9.11
N LEU A 93 8.04 6.05 9.66
CA LEU A 93 9.19 6.93 9.51
C LEU A 93 9.59 7.51 10.86
N THR A 94 10.90 7.66 11.06
CA THR A 94 11.43 8.36 12.24
C THR A 94 11.14 9.87 12.15
N ALA A 95 11.17 10.58 13.27
CA ALA A 95 10.99 12.04 13.29
C ALA A 95 12.03 12.74 12.40
N GLU A 96 13.30 12.30 12.43
CA GLU A 96 14.36 12.83 11.58
C GLU A 96 14.05 12.65 10.08
N ALA A 97 13.58 11.48 9.68
CA ALA A 97 13.18 11.22 8.29
C ALA A 97 11.93 12.02 7.89
N ALA A 98 11.00 12.26 8.82
CA ALA A 98 9.82 13.09 8.59
C ALA A 98 10.19 14.56 8.30
N ASP A 99 11.23 15.08 8.93
CA ASP A 99 11.74 16.45 8.72
C ASP A 99 12.68 16.55 7.49
N THR A 100 12.98 15.44 6.84
CA THR A 100 13.85 15.41 5.66
C THR A 100 13.06 15.73 4.38
N PRO A 101 13.58 16.55 3.45
CA PRO A 101 13.00 16.73 2.13
C PRO A 101 12.82 15.39 1.38
N VAL A 102 11.68 15.21 0.71
CA VAL A 102 11.33 13.93 0.07
C VAL A 102 12.38 13.50 -0.94
N GLY A 103 12.96 14.42 -1.70
CA GLY A 103 14.03 14.13 -2.66
C GLY A 103 15.35 13.62 -2.03
N ARG A 104 15.51 13.75 -0.71
CA ARG A 104 16.67 13.23 0.04
C ARG A 104 16.38 11.92 0.79
N LEU A 105 15.13 11.50 0.80
CA LEU A 105 14.77 10.21 1.38
C LEU A 105 15.31 9.05 0.52
N SER A 106 15.70 7.96 1.17
CA SER A 106 15.98 6.72 0.46
C SER A 106 14.69 6.18 -0.20
N GLN A 107 14.83 5.34 -1.20
CA GLN A 107 13.67 4.69 -1.86
C GLN A 107 12.79 3.95 -0.86
N GLY A 108 13.38 3.24 0.11
CA GLY A 108 12.63 2.58 1.17
C GLY A 108 11.88 3.55 2.10
N GLN A 109 12.42 4.74 2.37
CA GLN A 109 11.73 5.78 3.13
C GLN A 109 10.59 6.40 2.32
N GLN A 110 10.77 6.62 1.03
CA GLN A 110 9.71 7.09 0.13
C GLN A 110 8.57 6.06 0.01
N ALA A 111 8.89 4.76 -0.10
CA ALA A 111 7.90 3.70 -0.12
C ALA A 111 7.07 3.66 1.19
N ARG A 112 7.72 3.86 2.35
CA ARG A 112 7.03 3.95 3.64
C ARG A 112 6.17 5.20 3.78
N LEU A 113 6.61 6.34 3.24
CA LEU A 113 5.80 7.55 3.16
C LEU A 113 4.53 7.28 2.32
N HIS A 114 4.67 6.64 1.17
CA HIS A 114 3.54 6.27 0.33
C HIS A 114 2.57 5.32 1.05
N LEU A 115 3.10 4.29 1.69
CA LEU A 115 2.29 3.36 2.50
C LEU A 115 1.53 4.10 3.62
N ALA A 116 2.20 5.02 4.33
CA ALA A 116 1.57 5.83 5.36
C ALA A 116 0.37 6.62 4.82
N MET A 117 0.53 7.26 3.65
CA MET A 117 -0.54 8.01 2.99
C MET A 117 -1.72 7.12 2.62
N VAL A 118 -1.46 5.93 2.10
CA VAL A 118 -2.52 4.99 1.74
C VAL A 118 -3.26 4.48 2.98
N LEU A 119 -2.54 4.19 4.06
CA LEU A 119 -3.14 3.66 5.29
C LEU A 119 -4.09 4.64 5.99
N ILE A 120 -3.78 5.95 5.99
CA ILE A 120 -4.66 6.95 6.60
C ILE A 120 -5.99 7.12 5.85
N GLU A 121 -6.05 6.73 4.60
CA GLU A 121 -7.30 6.70 3.82
C GLU A 121 -8.25 5.58 4.26
N ARG A 122 -7.78 4.69 5.16
CA ARG A 122 -8.54 3.53 5.67
C ARG A 122 -9.21 2.74 4.54
N PRO A 123 -8.44 2.18 3.58
CA PRO A 123 -9.01 1.43 2.48
C PRO A 123 -9.72 0.18 2.99
N HIS A 124 -10.77 -0.26 2.30
CA HIS A 124 -11.39 -1.55 2.53
C HIS A 124 -10.63 -2.67 1.83
N VAL A 125 -9.98 -2.34 0.70
CA VAL A 125 -9.14 -3.24 -0.07
C VAL A 125 -7.79 -2.58 -0.31
N LEU A 126 -6.73 -3.25 0.10
CA LEU A 126 -5.34 -2.83 -0.08
C LEU A 126 -4.69 -3.73 -1.14
N LEU A 127 -4.22 -3.11 -2.20
CA LEU A 127 -3.46 -3.77 -3.27
C LEU A 127 -1.99 -3.37 -3.13
N LEU A 128 -1.10 -4.34 -3.05
CA LEU A 128 0.33 -4.14 -2.84
C LEU A 128 1.11 -4.74 -4.01
N ASP A 129 1.84 -3.91 -4.75
CA ASP A 129 2.69 -4.34 -5.85
C ASP A 129 4.15 -4.30 -5.44
N GLU A 130 4.73 -5.50 -5.20
CA GLU A 130 6.12 -5.68 -4.77
C GLU A 130 6.50 -4.83 -3.55
N PRO A 131 5.71 -4.89 -2.47
CA PRO A 131 5.84 -3.94 -1.36
C PRO A 131 7.14 -4.10 -0.56
N THR A 132 7.86 -5.20 -0.75
CA THR A 132 9.14 -5.50 -0.08
C THR A 132 10.35 -4.90 -0.77
N ASN A 133 10.18 -4.39 -2.00
CA ASN A 133 11.28 -3.78 -2.72
C ASN A 133 11.86 -2.61 -1.92
N HIS A 134 13.18 -2.60 -1.77
CA HIS A 134 13.93 -1.57 -1.04
C HIS A 134 13.69 -1.53 0.48
N LEU A 135 13.03 -2.54 1.06
CA LEU A 135 12.88 -2.68 2.50
C LEU A 135 14.00 -3.56 3.07
N SER A 136 14.36 -3.29 4.33
CA SER A 136 15.24 -4.20 5.08
C SER A 136 14.47 -5.46 5.49
N PRO A 137 15.14 -6.60 5.72
CA PRO A 137 14.49 -7.84 6.17
C PRO A 137 13.58 -7.65 7.40
N ALA A 138 14.03 -6.88 8.39
CA ALA A 138 13.23 -6.60 9.59
C ALA A 138 11.91 -5.87 9.27
N LEU A 139 11.93 -4.96 8.30
CA LEU A 139 10.71 -4.26 7.86
C LEU A 139 9.78 -5.14 7.02
N VAL A 140 10.35 -6.10 6.29
CA VAL A 140 9.54 -7.12 5.58
C VAL A 140 8.78 -7.96 6.59
N ASP A 141 9.44 -8.40 7.67
CA ASP A 141 8.82 -9.19 8.74
C ASP A 141 7.70 -8.39 9.43
N GLU A 142 7.98 -7.14 9.86
CA GLU A 142 6.99 -6.26 10.49
C GLU A 142 5.77 -6.01 9.59
N MET A 143 6.01 -5.75 8.31
CA MET A 143 4.93 -5.53 7.34
C MET A 143 4.11 -6.81 7.13
N THR A 144 4.77 -7.95 7.02
CA THR A 144 4.10 -9.24 6.83
C THR A 144 3.22 -9.58 8.03
N GLU A 145 3.71 -9.37 9.26
CA GLU A 145 2.91 -9.52 10.49
C GLU A 145 1.68 -8.59 10.48
N ALA A 146 1.88 -7.31 10.13
CA ALA A 146 0.77 -6.36 10.04
C ALA A 146 -0.29 -6.76 9.02
N LEU A 147 0.13 -7.31 7.86
CA LEU A 147 -0.78 -7.81 6.84
C LEU A 147 -1.57 -9.05 7.27
N GLN A 148 -1.01 -9.89 8.15
CA GLN A 148 -1.70 -11.07 8.67
C GLN A 148 -2.85 -10.72 9.62
N VAL A 149 -2.72 -9.63 10.38
CA VAL A 149 -3.70 -9.24 11.41
C VAL A 149 -4.67 -8.15 10.98
N THR A 150 -4.43 -7.49 9.84
CA THR A 150 -5.31 -6.41 9.36
C THR A 150 -6.72 -6.92 9.07
N GLU A 151 -7.74 -6.08 9.29
CA GLU A 151 -9.13 -6.37 8.96
C GLU A 151 -9.45 -6.10 7.48
N GLN A 152 -8.61 -5.37 6.80
CA GLN A 152 -8.76 -5.02 5.39
C GLN A 152 -8.64 -6.26 4.49
N ALA A 153 -9.30 -6.25 3.34
CA ALA A 153 -8.97 -7.20 2.28
C ALA A 153 -7.62 -6.82 1.66
N VAL A 154 -6.75 -7.81 1.45
CA VAL A 154 -5.39 -7.56 0.97
C VAL A 154 -5.08 -8.44 -0.24
N VAL A 155 -4.58 -7.81 -1.29
CA VAL A 155 -4.01 -8.50 -2.46
C VAL A 155 -2.52 -8.12 -2.54
N VAL A 156 -1.64 -9.11 -2.53
CA VAL A 156 -0.19 -8.91 -2.61
C VAL A 156 0.34 -9.52 -3.88
N VAL A 157 1.10 -8.75 -4.62
CA VAL A 157 2.00 -9.25 -5.66
C VAL A 157 3.41 -9.19 -5.09
N THR A 158 4.10 -10.31 -5.03
CA THR A 158 5.51 -10.34 -4.62
C THR A 158 6.25 -11.52 -5.22
N HIS A 159 7.56 -11.38 -5.35
CA HIS A 159 8.51 -12.46 -5.64
C HIS A 159 9.52 -12.65 -4.49
N ASP A 160 9.36 -11.89 -3.41
CA ASP A 160 10.17 -12.05 -2.22
C ASP A 160 9.93 -13.41 -1.56
N ARG A 161 11.01 -14.17 -1.36
CA ARG A 161 10.92 -15.56 -0.87
C ARG A 161 10.47 -15.64 0.59
N GLN A 162 10.90 -14.67 1.41
CA GLN A 162 10.53 -14.64 2.81
C GLN A 162 9.03 -14.35 2.93
N MET A 163 8.55 -13.27 2.31
CA MET A 163 7.13 -12.93 2.31
C MET A 163 6.26 -14.06 1.74
N LEU A 164 6.71 -14.73 0.66
CA LEU A 164 5.99 -15.89 0.09
C LEU A 164 5.92 -17.08 1.05
N ALA A 165 6.93 -17.26 1.90
CA ALA A 165 6.94 -18.30 2.92
C ALA A 165 6.02 -17.94 4.10
N ASP A 166 6.07 -16.70 4.55
CA ASP A 166 5.28 -16.20 5.70
C ASP A 166 3.77 -16.11 5.38
N LEU A 167 3.44 -15.87 4.11
CA LEU A 167 2.06 -15.84 3.59
C LEU A 167 1.66 -17.14 2.89
N ALA A 168 2.30 -18.28 3.20
CA ALA A 168 2.07 -19.55 2.52
C ALA A 168 0.62 -20.03 2.58
N ASP A 169 -0.09 -19.70 3.65
CA ASP A 169 -1.50 -20.09 3.87
C ASP A 169 -2.51 -19.23 3.10
N TRP A 170 -2.04 -18.17 2.45
CA TRP A 170 -2.95 -17.32 1.66
C TRP A 170 -3.35 -17.99 0.35
N PRO A 171 -4.62 -17.85 -0.08
CA PRO A 171 -5.05 -18.24 -1.41
C PRO A 171 -4.16 -17.63 -2.48
N ARG A 172 -3.79 -18.42 -3.50
CA ARG A 172 -2.89 -17.98 -4.57
C ARG A 172 -3.60 -17.94 -5.92
N VAL A 173 -3.34 -16.85 -6.66
CA VAL A 173 -3.70 -16.70 -8.06
C VAL A 173 -2.41 -16.63 -8.87
N GLU A 174 -2.18 -17.64 -9.71
CA GLU A 174 -1.03 -17.66 -10.60
C GLU A 174 -1.40 -17.06 -11.97
N LEU A 175 -0.75 -15.96 -12.34
CA LEU A 175 -0.87 -15.42 -13.69
C LEU A 175 0.11 -16.14 -14.61
N ARG A 176 -0.41 -16.71 -15.67
CA ARG A 176 0.37 -17.36 -16.72
C ARG A 176 0.37 -16.48 -17.96
N THR A 177 1.54 -16.34 -18.57
CA THR A 177 1.65 -15.76 -19.90
C THR A 177 1.14 -16.79 -20.88
N ASP A 178 0.00 -16.55 -21.54
CA ASP A 178 -0.38 -17.38 -22.67
C ASP A 178 0.70 -17.25 -23.75
N ALA A 179 1.38 -18.35 -24.00
CA ALA A 179 2.39 -18.42 -25.05
C ALA A 179 1.79 -18.42 -26.49
N ALA A 180 0.57 -17.91 -26.63
CA ALA A 180 -0.17 -17.91 -27.88
C ALA A 180 -0.81 -16.55 -28.17
N ALA A 181 0.00 -15.59 -28.56
CA ALA A 181 -0.42 -14.47 -29.38
C ALA A 181 0.80 -13.94 -30.16
N VAL A 182 1.22 -14.71 -31.16
CA VAL A 182 2.05 -14.24 -32.28
C VAL A 182 1.20 -14.39 -33.53
#